data_4abcc4fad77bfc45f8eb55a35c28783a
#
_entry.id   4abcc4fad77bfc45f8eb55a35c28783a
#
_cell.length_a   1.000
_cell.length_b   1.000
_cell.length_c   1.000
_cell.angle_alpha   90.00
_cell.angle_beta   90.00
_cell.angle_gamma   90.00
#
_symmetry.space_group_name_H-M   'P 1'
#
loop_
_entity.id
_entity.type
_entity.pdbx_description
1 polymer ?
#
loop_
_entity_poly.entity_id
_entity_poly.type
_entity_poly.pdbx_seq_one_letter_code
_entity_poly.pdbx_strand_id
1 'polypeptide(L)'
;MNKDNNNNMNQDNNIIDSGSIKITIDKEVNTNENHSQSITKRKVGRPAHLVTADTRKKVFDLSIVGTRYEDIALVLGISDDTLTKYYKSELEKGRIEANAAVAGTLFEKAKQGDTSSMIFWLKTRAQWSEKNTTELTGEGGAPINIKVVTGIE
;
A
#
# COMPACT_ATOMS: atom_id res chain seq x y z
N MET A 1 43.99 -23.51 -41.09
CA MET A 1 42.75 -23.56 -41.88
C MET A 1 41.81 -22.62 -41.17
N ASN A 2 41.80 -21.31 -41.51
CA ASN A 2 40.98 -20.62 -42.50
C ASN A 2 39.49 -20.77 -42.17
N LYS A 3 38.69 -19.71 -41.92
CA LYS A 3 38.48 -18.43 -42.64
C LYS A 3 37.60 -17.58 -41.73
N ASP A 4 37.88 -16.35 -41.38
CA ASP A 4 37.48 -15.08 -42.02
C ASP A 4 36.04 -15.04 -42.55
N ASN A 5 35.29 -14.05 -42.02
CA ASN A 5 34.46 -13.08 -42.72
C ASN A 5 33.73 -12.26 -41.65
N ASN A 6 34.07 -11.01 -41.42
CA ASN A 6 34.07 -9.80 -42.23
C ASN A 6 32.64 -9.25 -42.49
N ASN A 7 32.49 -8.01 -42.00
CA ASN A 7 31.66 -6.92 -42.50
C ASN A 7 30.13 -6.92 -42.24
N ASN A 8 29.62 -5.92 -41.57
CA ASN A 8 29.24 -4.72 -42.30
C ASN A 8 28.93 -3.54 -41.37
N MET A 9 29.63 -2.45 -41.59
CA MET A 9 29.27 -1.10 -41.19
C MET A 9 27.97 -0.69 -41.88
N ASN A 10 27.06 -0.10 -41.17
CA ASN A 10 26.20 0.93 -41.73
C ASN A 10 26.11 2.10 -40.75
N GLN A 11 26.90 3.09 -41.10
CA GLN A 11 26.74 4.47 -40.68
C GLN A 11 25.60 5.05 -41.51
N ASP A 12 24.49 5.35 -40.89
CA ASP A 12 23.53 6.28 -41.45
C ASP A 12 23.65 7.61 -40.73
N ASN A 13 24.40 8.50 -41.37
CA ASN A 13 24.44 9.92 -41.11
C ASN A 13 23.07 10.50 -41.38
N ASN A 14 22.34 10.87 -40.35
CA ASN A 14 21.18 11.71 -40.52
C ASN A 14 21.56 13.16 -40.19
N ILE A 15 21.91 13.90 -41.22
CA ILE A 15 22.13 15.34 -41.24
C ILE A 15 20.76 15.97 -41.12
N ILE A 16 20.43 16.53 -39.94
CA ILE A 16 19.27 17.38 -39.80
C ILE A 16 19.65 18.81 -40.19
N ASP A 17 19.17 19.17 -41.34
CA ASP A 17 19.23 20.52 -41.90
C ASP A 17 18.55 21.54 -40.95
N SER A 18 19.32 22.55 -40.57
CA SER A 18 18.89 23.64 -39.73
C SER A 18 18.13 24.67 -40.59
N GLY A 19 16.85 24.42 -40.80
CA GLY A 19 15.92 25.38 -41.36
C GLY A 19 15.67 26.57 -40.42
N SER A 20 16.28 27.71 -40.74
CA SER A 20 16.06 28.98 -40.05
C SER A 20 14.61 29.42 -40.15
N ILE A 21 13.89 29.38 -39.04
CA ILE A 21 12.58 30.04 -38.94
C ILE A 21 12.81 31.52 -38.68
N LYS A 22 12.59 32.37 -39.69
CA LYS A 22 12.52 33.81 -39.55
C LYS A 22 11.18 34.18 -38.93
N ILE A 23 11.20 34.56 -37.65
CA ILE A 23 10.03 35.19 -37.03
C ILE A 23 10.08 36.68 -37.35
N THR A 24 9.19 37.12 -38.25
CA THR A 24 8.95 38.53 -38.48
C THR A 24 8.05 39.06 -37.37
N ILE A 25 8.58 39.92 -36.54
CA ILE A 25 7.81 40.60 -35.50
C ILE A 25 7.29 41.91 -36.11
N ASP A 26 6.03 41.95 -36.52
CA ASP A 26 5.36 43.18 -36.87
C ASP A 26 5.02 43.93 -35.58
N LYS A 27 5.68 45.08 -35.42
CA LYS A 27 5.39 46.05 -34.37
C LYS A 27 4.09 46.78 -34.76
N GLU A 28 2.96 46.40 -34.16
CA GLU A 28 1.85 47.33 -34.00
C GLU A 28 1.84 47.83 -32.54
N VAL A 29 2.18 49.08 -32.43
CA VAL A 29 2.00 49.89 -31.23
C VAL A 29 0.51 50.19 -31.11
N ASN A 30 -0.15 49.61 -30.12
CA ASN A 30 -1.45 50.13 -29.69
C ASN A 30 -1.39 50.47 -28.21
N THR A 31 -1.40 51.76 -27.96
CA THR A 31 -1.53 52.42 -26.67
C THR A 31 -2.95 52.26 -26.13
N ASN A 32 -3.00 52.05 -24.81
CA ASN A 32 -4.13 52.18 -23.88
C ASN A 32 -4.82 50.86 -23.51
N GLU A 33 -4.56 50.40 -22.27
CA GLU A 33 -5.45 50.63 -21.14
C GLU A 33 -4.86 49.96 -19.87
N ASN A 34 -4.79 50.75 -18.84
CA ASN A 34 -4.49 50.31 -17.45
C ASN A 34 -5.51 49.26 -17.02
N HIS A 35 -5.13 47.98 -17.15
CA HIS A 35 -5.75 46.93 -16.37
C HIS A 35 -4.75 46.43 -15.36
N SER A 36 -4.78 47.02 -14.18
CA SER A 36 -4.12 46.49 -13.00
C SER A 36 -4.72 45.14 -12.68
N GLN A 37 -4.26 44.11 -13.39
CA GLN A 37 -4.50 42.73 -12.97
C GLN A 37 -3.69 42.52 -11.70
N SER A 38 -4.35 42.63 -10.56
CA SER A 38 -3.84 42.14 -9.30
C SER A 38 -3.58 40.66 -9.48
N ILE A 39 -2.32 40.31 -9.69
CA ILE A 39 -1.86 38.91 -9.64
C ILE A 39 -2.07 38.48 -8.19
N THR A 40 -3.24 37.94 -7.89
CA THR A 40 -3.49 37.24 -6.66
C THR A 40 -2.50 36.08 -6.62
N LYS A 41 -1.40 36.24 -5.86
CA LYS A 41 -0.47 35.18 -5.54
C LYS A 41 -1.30 34.04 -4.98
N ARG A 42 -1.53 33.00 -5.80
CA ARG A 42 -2.15 31.77 -5.32
C ARG A 42 -1.33 31.32 -4.13
N LYS A 43 -1.96 31.24 -2.96
CA LYS A 43 -1.33 30.68 -1.77
C LYS A 43 -0.76 29.34 -2.19
N VAL A 44 0.56 29.24 -2.28
CA VAL A 44 1.24 27.97 -2.48
C VAL A 44 0.88 27.11 -1.27
N GLY A 45 0.12 26.04 -1.49
CA GLY A 45 -0.25 25.11 -0.43
C GLY A 45 1.01 24.51 0.22
N ARG A 46 0.82 23.83 1.36
CA ARG A 46 1.90 23.09 2.00
C ARG A 46 2.60 22.20 0.97
N PRO A 47 3.94 22.18 0.90
CA PRO A 47 4.67 21.30 -0.01
C PRO A 47 4.21 19.86 0.14
N ALA A 48 4.07 19.15 -0.98
CA ALA A 48 3.73 17.73 -0.96
C ALA A 48 4.83 16.93 -0.22
N HIS A 49 4.42 15.88 0.49
CA HIS A 49 5.37 14.99 1.17
C HIS A 49 6.32 14.34 0.15
N LEU A 50 7.62 14.44 0.39
CA LEU A 50 8.63 13.83 -0.47
C LEU A 50 8.86 12.38 -0.03
N VAL A 51 8.52 11.45 -0.92
CA VAL A 51 8.73 10.02 -0.71
C VAL A 51 10.11 9.62 -1.21
N THR A 52 10.94 9.03 -0.35
CA THR A 52 12.26 8.52 -0.70
C THR A 52 12.32 7.00 -0.60
N ALA A 53 13.32 6.36 -1.18
CA ALA A 53 13.54 4.93 -1.05
C ALA A 53 13.76 4.51 0.42
N ASP A 54 14.49 5.34 1.17
CA ASP A 54 14.77 5.10 2.59
C ASP A 54 13.50 5.16 3.46
N THR A 55 12.63 6.16 3.20
CA THR A 55 11.35 6.24 3.92
C THR A 55 10.43 5.07 3.59
N ARG A 56 10.38 4.61 2.33
CA ARG A 56 9.64 3.41 1.94
C ARG A 56 10.14 2.17 2.66
N LYS A 57 11.46 1.96 2.67
CA LYS A 57 12.07 0.85 3.39
C LYS A 57 11.74 0.89 4.86
N LYS A 58 11.89 2.06 5.50
CA LYS A 58 11.60 2.23 6.93
C LYS A 58 10.14 1.90 7.28
N VAL A 59 9.18 2.35 6.44
CA VAL A 59 7.75 2.01 6.63
C VAL A 59 7.52 0.51 6.50
N PHE A 60 8.12 -0.12 5.51
CA PHE A 60 8.02 -1.55 5.29
C PHE A 60 8.58 -2.34 6.49
N ASP A 61 9.80 -2.01 6.95
CA ASP A 61 10.45 -2.66 8.08
C ASP A 61 9.62 -2.54 9.38
N LEU A 62 9.05 -1.36 9.66
CA LEU A 62 8.16 -1.15 10.79
C LEU A 62 6.83 -1.90 10.66
N SER A 63 6.31 -2.03 9.44
CA SER A 63 5.08 -2.77 9.18
C SER A 63 5.25 -4.28 9.39
N ILE A 64 6.43 -4.85 9.06
CA ILE A 64 6.73 -6.28 9.29
C ILE A 64 6.66 -6.61 10.78
N VAL A 65 7.18 -5.75 11.65
CA VAL A 65 7.15 -5.99 13.10
C VAL A 65 5.80 -5.66 13.75
N GLY A 66 4.80 -5.25 12.95
CA GLY A 66 3.44 -5.00 13.43
C GLY A 66 3.25 -3.68 14.15
N THR A 67 4.11 -2.68 13.91
CA THR A 67 3.96 -1.33 14.47
C THR A 67 2.65 -0.69 13.99
N ARG A 68 1.95 0.02 14.87
CA ARG A 68 0.71 0.73 14.52
C ARG A 68 0.99 1.86 13.52
N TYR A 69 0.01 2.18 12.70
CA TYR A 69 0.15 3.23 11.68
C TYR A 69 0.42 4.60 12.29
N GLU A 70 -0.23 4.92 13.41
CA GLU A 70 -0.01 6.16 14.14
C GLU A 70 1.46 6.29 14.62
N ASP A 71 2.04 5.20 15.12
CA ASP A 71 3.42 5.17 15.57
C ASP A 71 4.41 5.29 14.40
N ILE A 72 4.10 4.65 13.26
CA ILE A 72 4.89 4.79 12.03
C ILE A 72 4.84 6.24 11.52
N ALA A 73 3.66 6.85 11.50
CA ALA A 73 3.48 8.24 11.09
C ALA A 73 4.25 9.18 12.00
N LEU A 74 4.22 8.94 13.32
CA LEU A 74 4.98 9.70 14.32
C LEU A 74 6.50 9.60 14.07
N VAL A 75 7.02 8.40 13.82
CA VAL A 75 8.45 8.16 13.52
C VAL A 75 8.91 8.89 12.26
N LEU A 76 8.00 9.04 11.28
CA LEU A 76 8.28 9.76 10.02
C LEU A 76 7.99 11.27 10.10
N GLY A 77 7.34 11.74 11.17
CA GLY A 77 6.93 13.14 11.32
C GLY A 77 5.84 13.57 10.33
N ILE A 78 4.95 12.65 9.96
CA ILE A 78 3.84 12.88 9.02
C ILE A 78 2.50 12.53 9.67
N SER A 79 1.37 12.92 9.02
CA SER A 79 0.05 12.50 9.46
C SER A 79 -0.29 11.09 8.96
N ASP A 80 -1.22 10.41 9.63
CA ASP A 80 -1.75 9.08 9.25
C ASP A 80 -2.32 9.08 7.84
N ASP A 81 -3.03 10.16 7.45
CA ASP A 81 -3.55 10.32 6.09
C ASP A 81 -2.42 10.36 5.06
N THR A 82 -1.33 11.07 5.38
CA THR A 82 -0.14 11.13 4.51
C THR A 82 0.53 9.76 4.43
N LEU A 83 0.68 9.06 5.55
CA LEU A 83 1.22 7.71 5.58
C LEU A 83 0.40 6.77 4.68
N THR A 84 -0.90 6.70 4.91
CA THR A 84 -1.81 5.83 4.15
C THR A 84 -1.83 6.19 2.67
N LYS A 85 -1.79 7.49 2.33
CA LYS A 85 -1.81 7.96 0.95
C LYS A 85 -0.56 7.56 0.16
N TYR A 86 0.63 7.69 0.75
CA TYR A 86 1.90 7.54 0.04
C TYR A 86 2.58 6.20 0.23
N TYR A 87 2.23 5.44 1.30
CA TYR A 87 2.94 4.21 1.69
C TYR A 87 2.02 2.99 1.86
N LYS A 88 0.78 3.06 1.34
CA LYS A 88 -0.19 1.95 1.41
C LYS A 88 0.42 0.62 0.96
N SER A 89 1.18 0.63 -0.12
CA SER A 89 1.81 -0.57 -0.69
C SER A 89 2.80 -1.20 0.28
N GLU A 90 3.64 -0.40 0.92
CA GLU A 90 4.65 -0.83 1.87
C GLU A 90 4.02 -1.39 3.14
N LEU A 91 2.99 -0.72 3.65
CA LEU A 91 2.21 -1.18 4.82
C LEU A 91 1.54 -2.53 4.57
N GLU A 92 0.89 -2.69 3.42
CA GLU A 92 0.24 -3.94 3.05
C GLU A 92 1.24 -5.08 2.83
N LYS A 93 2.33 -4.81 2.10
CA LYS A 93 3.40 -5.81 1.86
C LYS A 93 4.04 -6.27 3.15
N GLY A 94 4.40 -5.35 4.05
CA GLY A 94 5.00 -5.69 5.34
C GLY A 94 4.08 -6.58 6.18
N ARG A 95 2.78 -6.26 6.25
CA ARG A 95 1.80 -7.08 6.94
C ARG A 95 1.65 -8.48 6.34
N ILE A 96 1.63 -8.58 5.00
CA ILE A 96 1.53 -9.86 4.31
C ILE A 96 2.77 -10.71 4.60
N GLU A 97 3.95 -10.13 4.53
CA GLU A 97 5.22 -10.83 4.77
C GLU A 97 5.33 -11.32 6.22
N ALA A 98 4.97 -10.48 7.19
CA ALA A 98 4.89 -10.88 8.60
C ALA A 98 3.96 -12.08 8.82
N ASN A 99 2.75 -12.01 8.26
CA ASN A 99 1.79 -13.09 8.35
C ASN A 99 2.29 -14.37 7.67
N ALA A 100 2.94 -14.25 6.52
CA ALA A 100 3.52 -15.39 5.80
C ALA A 100 4.64 -16.05 6.60
N ALA A 101 5.52 -15.28 7.24
CA ALA A 101 6.59 -15.79 8.07
C ALA A 101 6.06 -16.57 9.29
N VAL A 102 5.08 -16.01 10.00
CA VAL A 102 4.45 -16.67 11.15
C VAL A 102 3.69 -17.92 10.71
N ALA A 103 2.92 -17.84 9.62
CA ALA A 103 2.19 -18.99 9.07
C ALA A 103 3.16 -20.10 8.62
N GLY A 104 4.30 -19.74 8.02
CA GLY A 104 5.35 -20.71 7.66
C GLY A 104 5.91 -21.44 8.87
N THR A 105 6.26 -20.69 9.93
CA THR A 105 6.75 -21.28 11.18
C THR A 105 5.70 -22.21 11.83
N LEU A 106 4.44 -21.80 11.85
CA LEU A 106 3.34 -22.61 12.34
C LEU A 106 3.19 -23.91 11.56
N PHE A 107 3.25 -23.82 10.23
CA PHE A 107 3.16 -24.99 9.34
C PHE A 107 4.31 -25.96 9.55
N GLU A 108 5.54 -25.46 9.66
CA GLU A 108 6.70 -26.32 9.95
C GLU A 108 6.57 -27.04 11.31
N LYS A 109 6.10 -26.35 12.36
CA LYS A 109 5.81 -26.99 13.65
C LYS A 109 4.74 -28.07 13.55
N ALA A 110 3.67 -27.79 12.80
CA ALA A 110 2.62 -28.77 12.55
C ALA A 110 3.16 -30.04 11.85
N LYS A 111 4.04 -29.87 10.87
CA LYS A 111 4.72 -31.01 10.18
C LYS A 111 5.61 -31.82 11.10
N GLN A 112 6.21 -31.19 12.11
CA GLN A 112 7.04 -31.85 13.12
C GLN A 112 6.22 -32.63 14.16
N GLY A 113 4.89 -32.62 14.08
CA GLY A 113 4.01 -33.39 14.95
C GLY A 113 3.48 -32.62 16.16
N ASP A 114 3.66 -31.28 16.22
CA ASP A 114 3.05 -30.49 17.29
C ASP A 114 1.53 -30.45 17.14
N THR A 115 0.84 -31.14 18.05
CA THR A 115 -0.61 -31.31 18.00
C THR A 115 -1.37 -29.98 18.03
N SER A 116 -0.91 -29.02 18.83
CA SER A 116 -1.54 -27.71 18.95
C SER A 116 -1.46 -26.95 17.64
N SER A 117 -0.30 -26.94 16.98
CA SER A 117 -0.09 -26.31 15.68
C SER A 117 -0.90 -27.01 14.58
N MET A 118 -1.01 -28.35 14.60
CA MET A 118 -1.85 -29.11 13.66
C MET A 118 -3.33 -28.75 13.81
N ILE A 119 -3.85 -28.73 15.04
CA ILE A 119 -5.26 -28.38 15.30
C ILE A 119 -5.53 -26.94 14.87
N PHE A 120 -4.64 -26.00 15.24
CA PHE A 120 -4.79 -24.59 14.85
C PHE A 120 -4.79 -24.43 13.33
N TRP A 121 -3.86 -25.09 12.63
CA TRP A 121 -3.80 -25.04 11.16
C TRP A 121 -5.07 -25.58 10.51
N LEU A 122 -5.57 -26.72 10.95
CA LEU A 122 -6.79 -27.34 10.43
C LEU A 122 -8.02 -26.46 10.68
N LYS A 123 -8.12 -25.86 11.88
CA LYS A 123 -9.24 -24.95 12.19
C LYS A 123 -9.20 -23.68 11.35
N THR A 124 -8.02 -23.09 11.12
CA THR A 124 -7.90 -21.78 10.44
C THR A 124 -7.84 -21.88 8.93
N ARG A 125 -7.27 -22.95 8.38
CA ARG A 125 -7.03 -23.11 6.93
C ARG A 125 -7.98 -24.11 6.27
N ALA A 126 -8.25 -25.23 6.93
CA ALA A 126 -9.15 -26.26 6.40
C ALA A 126 -10.60 -26.10 6.88
N GLN A 127 -10.90 -25.05 7.64
CA GLN A 127 -12.24 -24.75 8.17
C GLN A 127 -12.83 -25.88 9.02
N TRP A 128 -11.99 -26.66 9.65
CA TRP A 128 -12.43 -27.68 10.59
C TRP A 128 -13.00 -27.00 11.83
N SER A 129 -14.25 -27.32 12.15
CA SER A 129 -14.92 -26.83 13.36
C SER A 129 -15.21 -28.00 14.28
N GLU A 130 -14.91 -27.81 15.56
CA GLU A 130 -15.43 -28.66 16.62
C GLU A 130 -16.88 -28.23 16.89
N LYS A 131 -17.83 -29.14 16.71
CA LYS A 131 -19.21 -28.89 17.11
C LYS A 131 -19.30 -29.12 18.62
N ASN A 132 -19.24 -28.06 19.41
CA ASN A 132 -19.58 -28.12 20.82
C ASN A 132 -21.10 -27.97 20.94
N THR A 133 -21.81 -29.04 21.23
CA THR A 133 -23.24 -29.00 21.55
C THR A 133 -23.34 -28.80 23.07
N THR A 134 -23.75 -27.62 23.50
CA THR A 134 -24.08 -27.35 24.90
C THR A 134 -25.58 -27.50 25.05
N GLU A 135 -26.00 -28.54 25.72
CA GLU A 135 -27.41 -28.75 26.08
C GLU A 135 -27.67 -27.99 27.36
N LEU A 136 -28.48 -26.95 27.29
CA LEU A 136 -28.92 -26.19 28.44
C LEU A 136 -30.25 -26.78 28.93
N THR A 137 -30.21 -27.40 30.11
CA THR A 137 -31.38 -27.94 30.73
C THR A 137 -31.65 -27.24 32.06
N GLY A 138 -32.91 -27.10 32.43
CA GLY A 138 -33.32 -26.63 33.76
C GLY A 138 -33.04 -27.67 34.86
N GLU A 139 -33.39 -27.34 36.08
CA GLU A 139 -33.20 -28.20 37.24
C GLU A 139 -33.85 -29.58 36.99
N GLY A 140 -33.05 -30.65 37.23
CA GLY A 140 -33.50 -32.02 37.01
C GLY A 140 -33.68 -32.45 35.54
N GLY A 141 -33.06 -31.70 34.59
CA GLY A 141 -33.18 -32.02 33.15
C GLY A 141 -34.43 -31.47 32.48
N ALA A 142 -35.18 -30.61 33.16
CA ALA A 142 -36.40 -30.01 32.63
C ALA A 142 -36.11 -28.96 31.52
N PRO A 143 -37.05 -28.71 30.58
CA PRO A 143 -36.91 -27.64 29.60
C PRO A 143 -36.78 -26.26 30.26
N ILE A 144 -35.86 -25.42 29.72
CA ILE A 144 -35.77 -24.02 30.16
C ILE A 144 -36.88 -23.20 29.49
N ASN A 145 -37.78 -22.62 30.30
CA ASN A 145 -38.80 -21.69 29.82
C ASN A 145 -38.22 -20.27 29.77
N ILE A 146 -38.05 -19.73 28.59
CA ILE A 146 -37.60 -18.35 28.38
C ILE A 146 -38.84 -17.47 28.13
N LYS A 147 -39.17 -16.58 29.05
CA LYS A 147 -40.21 -15.57 28.85
C LYS A 147 -39.59 -14.30 28.34
N VAL A 148 -39.80 -13.97 27.09
CA VAL A 148 -39.39 -12.69 26.50
C VAL A 148 -40.46 -11.65 26.83
N VAL A 149 -40.14 -10.67 27.66
CA VAL A 149 -41.04 -9.55 27.94
C VAL A 149 -40.65 -8.42 26.96
N THR A 150 -41.42 -8.29 25.90
CA THR A 150 -41.35 -7.16 24.97
C THR A 150 -42.43 -6.17 25.35
N GLY A 151 -42.14 -5.24 26.22
CA GLY A 151 -43.09 -4.22 26.63
C GLY A 151 -42.38 -3.11 27.38
N ILE A 152 -42.03 -2.06 26.64
CA ILE A 152 -41.88 -0.72 27.20
C ILE A 152 -43.12 0.00 26.68
N GLU A 153 -44.14 0.15 27.54
CA GLU A 153 -45.18 1.15 27.39
C GLU A 153 -44.68 2.52 27.81
#